data_184de8cc785ef2367bdd7d729b39e9e1
#
_entry.id   184de8cc785ef2367bdd7d729b39e9e1
#
_cell.length_a   1.000
_cell.length_b   1.000
_cell.length_c   1.000
_cell.angle_alpha   90.00
_cell.angle_beta   90.00
_cell.angle_gamma   90.00
#
_symmetry.space_group_name_H-M   'P 1'
#
loop_
_entity.id
_entity.type
_entity.pdbx_description
1 polymer ?
#
loop_
_entity_poly.entity_id
_entity_poly.type
_entity_poly.pdbx_seq_one_letter_code
_entity_poly.pdbx_strand_id
1 'polypeptide(L)'
;MRVDISLLPALAAAFMLAFARIGAMVMLLPGLGEANIPVRVKLAIALMLTLIILPLHRAAYHVDMNSMSALLVLMLQEIIIGVVLGATARVTLAALSVAGSVIAQQLGLGFVTSVDPTQGRSEERRVGKEC
;
A
#
# COMPACT_ATOMS: atom_id res chain seq x y z
N MET A 1 -18.93 23.02 -23.08
CA MET A 1 -17.87 22.75 -22.08
C MET A 1 -16.53 23.11 -22.71
N ARG A 2 -15.95 24.26 -22.38
CA ARG A 2 -14.57 24.58 -22.77
C ARG A 2 -13.64 23.92 -21.77
N VAL A 3 -12.96 22.88 -22.18
CA VAL A 3 -11.87 22.30 -21.40
C VAL A 3 -10.70 23.26 -21.55
N ASP A 4 -10.44 24.05 -20.51
CA ASP A 4 -9.27 24.92 -20.50
C ASP A 4 -8.01 24.05 -20.48
N ILE A 5 -7.31 24.03 -21.61
CA ILE A 5 -6.08 23.24 -21.82
C ILE A 5 -5.00 23.62 -20.79
N SER A 6 -5.08 24.83 -20.23
CA SER A 6 -4.20 25.30 -19.17
C SER A 6 -4.35 24.53 -17.83
N LEU A 7 -5.48 23.83 -17.62
CA LEU A 7 -5.73 23.02 -16.43
C LEU A 7 -5.12 21.61 -16.53
N LEU A 8 -4.78 21.15 -17.73
CA LEU A 8 -4.24 19.80 -17.93
C LEU A 8 -2.95 19.53 -17.15
N PRO A 9 -1.92 20.40 -17.19
CA PRO A 9 -0.69 20.17 -16.46
C PRO A 9 -0.88 20.17 -14.94
N ALA A 10 -1.75 21.06 -14.42
CA ALA A 10 -2.08 21.10 -13.00
C ALA A 10 -2.83 19.83 -12.55
N LEU A 11 -3.72 19.32 -13.38
CA LEU A 11 -4.42 18.06 -13.12
C LEU A 11 -3.48 16.86 -13.14
N ALA A 12 -2.55 16.83 -14.10
CA ALA A 12 -1.54 15.78 -14.20
C ALA A 12 -0.61 15.79 -12.98
N ALA A 13 -0.16 16.96 -12.52
CA ALA A 13 0.67 17.09 -11.33
C ALA A 13 -0.08 16.64 -10.07
N ALA A 14 -1.34 17.04 -9.90
CA ALA A 14 -2.18 16.60 -8.78
C ALA A 14 -2.39 15.07 -8.80
N PHE A 15 -2.58 14.48 -9.98
CA PHE A 15 -2.68 13.04 -10.15
C PHE A 15 -1.38 12.34 -9.74
N MET A 16 -0.22 12.83 -10.17
CA MET A 16 1.09 12.26 -9.83
C MET A 16 1.36 12.32 -8.32
N LEU A 17 1.02 13.43 -7.66
CA LEU A 17 1.17 13.60 -6.22
C LEU A 17 0.26 12.64 -5.45
N ALA A 18 -1.02 12.56 -5.80
CA ALA A 18 -1.96 11.63 -5.18
C ALA A 18 -1.54 10.17 -5.42
N PHE A 19 -1.07 9.84 -6.62
CA PHE A 19 -0.58 8.51 -6.96
C PHE A 19 0.69 8.14 -6.16
N ALA A 20 1.60 9.07 -5.95
CA ALA A 20 2.80 8.86 -5.13
C ALA A 20 2.43 8.52 -3.68
N ARG A 21 1.49 9.24 -3.07
CA ARG A 21 0.99 8.97 -1.72
C ARG A 21 0.31 7.61 -1.62
N ILE A 22 -0.67 7.35 -2.48
CA ILE A 22 -1.47 6.12 -2.46
C ILE A 22 -0.62 4.92 -2.83
N GLY A 23 0.28 5.06 -3.80
CA GLY A 23 1.22 4.01 -4.20
C GLY A 23 2.15 3.60 -3.07
N ALA A 24 2.75 4.57 -2.37
CA ALA A 24 3.60 4.31 -1.21
C ALA A 24 2.81 3.61 -0.07
N MET A 25 1.59 4.03 0.18
CA MET A 25 0.71 3.43 1.18
C MET A 25 0.34 1.98 0.81
N VAL A 26 -0.08 1.72 -0.43
CA VAL A 26 -0.49 0.38 -0.91
C VAL A 26 0.67 -0.62 -0.87
N MET A 27 1.91 -0.17 -1.14
CA MET A 27 3.11 -1.02 -1.06
C MET A 27 3.40 -1.51 0.36
N LEU A 28 3.02 -0.76 1.39
CA LEU A 28 3.28 -1.05 2.79
C LEU A 28 2.09 -1.70 3.51
N LEU A 29 0.87 -1.57 2.96
CA LEU A 29 -0.33 -2.15 3.56
C LEU A 29 -0.19 -3.68 3.70
N PRO A 30 -0.44 -4.24 4.90
CA PRO A 30 -0.46 -5.67 5.10
C PRO A 30 -1.57 -6.31 4.26
N GLY A 31 -1.28 -7.47 3.69
CA GLY A 31 -2.14 -8.14 2.73
C GLY A 31 -1.88 -7.71 1.29
N LEU A 32 -1.87 -6.41 0.98
CA LEU A 32 -1.54 -5.89 -0.36
C LEU A 32 -0.03 -5.78 -0.60
N GLY A 33 0.75 -5.44 0.44
CA GLY A 33 2.21 -5.29 0.37
C GLY A 33 2.99 -6.61 0.29
N GLU A 34 2.35 -7.77 0.46
CA GLU A 34 3.00 -9.06 0.48
C GLU A 34 3.54 -9.50 -0.89
N ALA A 35 4.59 -10.35 -0.85
CA ALA A 35 5.26 -10.85 -2.06
C ALA A 35 4.36 -11.72 -2.95
N ASN A 36 3.30 -12.29 -2.38
CA ASN A 36 2.36 -13.17 -3.09
C ASN A 36 1.48 -12.43 -4.10
N ILE A 37 1.34 -11.11 -3.97
CA ILE A 37 0.52 -10.31 -4.89
C ILE A 37 1.41 -9.72 -5.97
N PRO A 38 1.14 -9.99 -7.26
CA PRO A 38 1.93 -9.44 -8.34
C PRO A 38 1.87 -7.90 -8.35
N VAL A 39 3.01 -7.28 -8.63
CA VAL A 39 3.17 -5.81 -8.64
C VAL A 39 2.13 -5.12 -9.54
N ARG A 40 1.72 -5.78 -10.61
CA ARG A 40 0.70 -5.27 -11.54
C ARG A 40 -0.65 -5.02 -10.86
N VAL A 41 -1.04 -5.91 -9.94
CA VAL A 41 -2.30 -5.79 -9.18
C VAL A 41 -2.20 -4.63 -8.19
N LYS A 42 -1.07 -4.50 -7.49
CA LYS A 42 -0.80 -3.37 -6.58
C LYS A 42 -0.88 -2.03 -7.30
N LEU A 43 -0.26 -1.97 -8.48
CA LEU A 43 -0.28 -0.78 -9.32
C LEU A 43 -1.70 -0.45 -9.80
N ALA A 44 -2.45 -1.44 -10.25
CA ALA A 44 -3.83 -1.26 -10.69
C ALA A 44 -4.73 -0.73 -9.56
N ILE A 45 -4.60 -1.28 -8.36
CA ILE A 45 -5.34 -0.83 -7.17
C ILE A 45 -4.97 0.61 -6.83
N ALA A 46 -3.66 0.94 -6.78
CA ALA A 46 -3.19 2.29 -6.51
C ALA A 46 -3.73 3.30 -7.53
N LEU A 47 -3.74 2.93 -8.81
CA LEU A 47 -4.24 3.76 -9.90
C LEU A 47 -5.74 3.99 -9.81
N MET A 48 -6.52 2.94 -9.56
CA MET A 48 -7.96 3.02 -9.37
C MET A 48 -8.33 3.90 -8.17
N LEU A 49 -7.67 3.71 -7.03
CA LEU A 49 -7.89 4.53 -5.84
C LEU A 49 -7.54 5.99 -6.09
N THR A 50 -6.44 6.25 -6.81
CA THR A 50 -6.03 7.61 -7.17
C THR A 50 -7.09 8.30 -8.04
N LEU A 51 -7.64 7.58 -9.02
CA LEU A 51 -8.70 8.11 -9.88
C LEU A 51 -9.98 8.47 -9.11
N ILE A 52 -10.35 7.65 -8.12
CA ILE A 52 -11.53 7.88 -7.28
C ILE A 52 -11.31 9.08 -6.34
N ILE A 53 -10.12 9.23 -5.79
CA ILE A 53 -9.80 10.25 -4.80
C ILE A 53 -9.46 11.59 -5.46
N LEU A 54 -8.96 11.60 -6.69
CA LEU A 54 -8.55 12.80 -7.41
C LEU A 54 -9.61 13.92 -7.42
N PRO A 55 -10.91 13.65 -7.73
CA PRO A 55 -11.93 14.71 -7.74
C PRO A 55 -12.17 15.35 -6.37
N LEU A 56 -11.97 14.60 -5.27
CA LEU A 56 -12.14 15.12 -3.92
C LEU A 56 -11.02 16.08 -3.52
N HIS A 57 -9.81 15.89 -4.06
CA HIS A 57 -8.60 16.62 -3.65
C HIS A 57 -8.19 17.72 -4.62
N ARG A 58 -8.96 17.98 -5.69
CA ARG A 58 -8.65 19.03 -6.70
C ARG A 58 -8.37 20.41 -6.11
N ALA A 59 -9.07 20.78 -5.03
CA ALA A 59 -8.92 22.07 -4.39
C ALA A 59 -7.69 22.16 -3.45
N ALA A 60 -7.10 21.04 -3.08
CA ALA A 60 -6.00 20.98 -2.08
C ALA A 60 -4.61 21.13 -2.71
N TYR A 61 -4.48 20.86 -4.02
CA TYR A 61 -3.18 20.91 -4.70
C TYR A 61 -3.06 22.21 -5.52
N HIS A 62 -2.56 23.27 -4.87
CA HIS A 62 -2.04 24.44 -5.57
C HIS A 62 -0.58 24.17 -5.93
N VAL A 63 -0.34 23.59 -7.10
CA VAL A 63 0.99 23.29 -7.59
C VAL A 63 1.51 24.46 -8.39
N ASP A 64 2.50 25.18 -7.86
CA ASP A 64 3.29 26.16 -8.62
C ASP A 64 4.18 25.41 -9.62
N MET A 65 3.76 25.42 -10.89
CA MET A 65 4.44 24.70 -11.98
C MET A 65 5.75 25.37 -12.41
N ASN A 66 6.11 26.52 -11.80
CA ASN A 66 7.26 27.31 -12.23
C ASN A 66 8.62 26.80 -11.70
N SER A 67 8.64 25.88 -10.73
CA SER A 67 9.88 25.34 -10.21
C SER A 67 9.85 23.81 -10.11
N MET A 68 10.71 23.15 -10.86
CA MET A 68 10.91 21.70 -10.82
C MET A 68 11.33 21.23 -9.42
N SER A 69 12.11 22.03 -8.70
CA SER A 69 12.54 21.74 -7.34
C SER A 69 11.38 21.69 -6.34
N ALA A 70 10.41 22.61 -6.46
CA ALA A 70 9.22 22.61 -5.61
C ALA A 70 8.36 21.38 -5.83
N LEU A 71 8.22 20.93 -7.07
CA LEU A 71 7.46 19.74 -7.44
C LEU A 71 8.11 18.47 -6.89
N LEU A 72 9.44 18.36 -6.92
CA LEU A 72 10.17 17.24 -6.33
C LEU A 72 10.02 17.20 -4.81
N VAL A 73 10.08 18.33 -4.14
CA VAL A 73 9.89 18.42 -2.68
C VAL A 73 8.48 17.98 -2.30
N LEU A 74 7.46 18.44 -3.04
CA LEU A 74 6.08 18.00 -2.83
C LEU A 74 5.91 16.50 -3.05
N MET A 75 6.51 15.92 -4.09
CA MET A 75 6.49 14.47 -4.32
C MET A 75 7.11 13.69 -3.16
N LEU A 76 8.28 14.10 -2.68
CA LEU A 76 8.92 13.47 -1.53
C LEU A 76 8.04 13.54 -0.28
N GLN A 77 7.43 14.69 -0.02
CA GLN A 77 6.51 14.87 1.10
C GLN A 77 5.31 13.92 1.00
N GLU A 78 4.71 13.77 -0.17
CA GLU A 78 3.59 12.85 -0.41
C GLU A 78 3.99 11.38 -0.18
N ILE A 79 5.17 10.99 -0.65
CA ILE A 79 5.71 9.64 -0.44
C ILE A 79 5.92 9.38 1.05
N ILE A 80 6.52 10.31 1.79
CA ILE A 80 6.75 10.17 3.23
C ILE A 80 5.43 9.99 3.98
N ILE A 81 4.42 10.80 3.66
CA ILE A 81 3.09 10.67 4.27
C ILE A 81 2.48 9.29 3.96
N GLY A 82 2.56 8.83 2.72
CA GLY A 82 2.10 7.51 2.32
C GLY A 82 2.81 6.37 3.06
N VAL A 83 4.14 6.48 3.20
CA VAL A 83 4.96 5.52 3.95
C VAL A 83 4.58 5.50 5.43
N VAL A 84 4.42 6.65 6.07
CA VAL A 84 4.04 6.73 7.49
C VAL A 84 2.67 6.10 7.73
N LEU A 85 1.68 6.40 6.89
CA LEU A 85 0.34 5.81 6.98
C LEU A 85 0.36 4.29 6.77
N GLY A 86 1.05 3.82 5.74
CA GLY A 86 1.19 2.39 5.46
C GLY A 86 1.96 1.64 6.55
N ALA A 87 3.05 2.23 7.07
CA ALA A 87 3.83 1.65 8.17
C ALA A 87 3.01 1.56 9.47
N THR A 88 2.25 2.61 9.79
CA THR A 88 1.38 2.61 10.97
C THR A 88 0.33 1.51 10.90
N ALA A 89 -0.33 1.36 9.75
CA ALA A 89 -1.28 0.27 9.54
C ALA A 89 -0.62 -1.12 9.68
N ARG A 90 0.58 -1.28 9.13
CA ARG A 90 1.34 -2.53 9.22
C ARG A 90 1.72 -2.89 10.64
N VAL A 91 2.22 -1.92 11.42
CA VAL A 91 2.60 -2.13 12.83
C VAL A 91 1.37 -2.46 13.68
N THR A 92 0.26 -1.79 13.45
CA THR A 92 -0.99 -2.04 14.18
C THR A 92 -1.50 -3.46 13.96
N LEU A 93 -1.53 -3.93 12.71
CA LEU A 93 -1.96 -5.29 12.40
C LEU A 93 -0.95 -6.35 12.87
N ALA A 94 0.35 -6.06 12.83
CA ALA A 94 1.37 -6.95 13.39
C ALA A 94 1.21 -7.09 14.92
N ALA A 95 0.96 -5.99 15.64
CA ALA A 95 0.71 -6.03 17.07
C ALA A 95 -0.55 -6.85 17.41
N LEU A 96 -1.61 -6.70 16.62
CA LEU A 96 -2.84 -7.47 16.80
C LEU A 96 -2.62 -8.97 16.54
N SER A 97 -1.82 -9.32 15.54
CA SER A 97 -1.44 -10.71 15.25
C SER A 97 -0.66 -11.34 16.40
N VAL A 98 0.32 -10.61 16.96
CA VAL A 98 1.09 -11.08 18.12
C VAL A 98 0.19 -11.25 19.35
N ALA A 99 -0.70 -10.28 19.62
CA ALA A 99 -1.65 -10.40 20.72
C ALA A 99 -2.58 -11.61 20.57
N GLY A 100 -3.07 -11.86 19.35
CA GLY A 100 -3.88 -13.04 19.04
C GLY A 100 -3.13 -14.36 19.30
N SER A 101 -1.86 -14.44 18.93
CA SER A 101 -1.03 -15.63 19.17
C SER A 101 -0.79 -15.89 20.66
N VAL A 102 -0.55 -14.84 21.44
CA VAL A 102 -0.36 -14.94 22.89
C VAL A 102 -1.65 -15.43 23.57
N ILE A 103 -2.79 -14.90 23.20
CA ILE A 103 -4.10 -15.32 23.73
C ILE A 103 -4.37 -16.78 23.39
N ALA A 104 -4.11 -17.19 22.13
CA ALA A 104 -4.27 -18.58 21.71
C ALA A 104 -3.41 -19.56 22.51
N GLN A 105 -2.17 -19.17 22.84
CA GLN A 105 -1.28 -19.97 23.68
C GLN A 105 -1.80 -20.07 25.12
N GLN A 106 -2.28 -18.97 25.70
CA GLN A 106 -2.83 -18.96 27.06
C GLN A 106 -4.10 -19.80 27.19
N LEU A 107 -4.93 -19.86 26.16
CA LEU A 107 -6.12 -20.68 26.11
C LEU A 107 -5.84 -22.16 25.80
N GLY A 108 -4.57 -22.57 25.66
CA GLY A 108 -4.21 -23.94 25.31
C GLY A 108 -4.52 -24.32 23.86
N LEU A 109 -4.91 -23.35 23.02
CA LEU A 109 -5.22 -23.55 21.59
C LEU A 109 -3.97 -23.43 20.71
N GLY A 110 -2.78 -23.36 21.30
CA GLY A 110 -1.52 -23.21 20.59
C GLY A 110 -1.22 -24.30 19.56
N PHE A 111 -1.80 -25.50 19.74
CA PHE A 111 -1.69 -26.59 18.76
C PHE A 111 -2.45 -26.28 17.46
N VAL A 112 -3.52 -25.48 17.51
CA VAL A 112 -4.33 -25.12 16.33
C VAL A 112 -3.56 -24.18 15.41
N THR A 113 -2.71 -23.31 15.97
CA THR A 113 -1.89 -22.38 15.19
C THR A 113 -0.70 -23.04 14.51
N SER A 114 -0.24 -24.21 14.98
CA SER A 114 0.82 -24.99 14.32
C SER A 114 0.31 -25.84 13.16
N VAL A 115 -1.00 -25.98 13.01
CA VAL A 115 -1.64 -26.64 11.84
C VAL A 115 -2.11 -25.56 10.86
N ASP A 116 -1.20 -24.70 10.44
CA ASP A 116 -1.48 -23.77 9.33
C ASP A 116 -1.44 -24.59 8.02
N PRO A 117 -2.55 -24.75 7.31
CA PRO A 117 -2.60 -25.55 6.08
C PRO A 117 -1.71 -25.00 4.97
N THR A 118 -1.23 -23.77 5.11
CA THR A 118 -0.28 -23.18 4.18
C THR A 118 1.15 -23.63 4.41
N GLN A 119 1.53 -24.00 5.65
CA GLN A 119 2.85 -24.54 5.96
C GLN A 119 2.97 -26.02 5.64
N GLY A 120 1.93 -26.82 5.80
CA GLY A 120 1.90 -28.24 5.45
C GLY A 120 2.19 -28.52 3.97
N ARG A 121 1.81 -27.61 3.07
CA ARG A 121 2.10 -27.78 1.64
C ARG A 121 3.57 -27.54 1.26
N SER A 122 4.33 -26.81 2.04
CA SER A 122 5.76 -26.57 1.76
C SER A 122 6.66 -27.71 2.20
N GLU A 123 6.30 -28.45 3.25
CA GLU A 123 7.08 -29.61 3.71
C GLU A 123 6.79 -30.85 2.87
N GLU A 124 5.56 -31.11 2.50
CA GLU A 124 5.19 -32.26 1.65
C GLU A 124 5.84 -32.18 0.26
N ARG A 125 6.12 -30.96 -0.23
CA ARG A 125 6.82 -30.74 -1.50
C ARG A 125 8.34 -30.97 -1.40
N ARG A 126 8.93 -30.91 -0.20
CA ARG A 126 10.35 -31.21 0.02
C ARG A 126 10.61 -32.72 0.10
N VAL A 127 9.74 -33.46 0.79
CA VAL A 127 9.88 -34.92 0.93
C VAL A 127 9.71 -35.65 -0.39
N GLY A 128 8.90 -35.13 -1.31
CA GLY A 128 8.71 -35.73 -2.65
C GLY A 128 9.86 -35.53 -3.65
N LYS A 129 10.90 -34.76 -3.29
CA LYS A 129 12.06 -34.52 -4.17
C LYS A 129 13.34 -35.30 -3.78
N GLU A 130 13.30 -36.06 -2.70
CA GLU A 130 14.44 -36.85 -2.25
C GLU A 130 14.33 -38.35 -2.57
N CYS A 131 13.38 -38.73 -3.42
CA CYS A 131 13.30 -40.05 -4.01
C CYS A 131 13.74 -40.05 -5.46
#